data_178a769e682a9f533a6a984d8a1c4912
#
_entry.id   178a769e682a9f533a6a984d8a1c4912
#
_cell.length_a   1.000
_cell.length_b   1.000
_cell.length_c   1.000
_cell.angle_alpha   90.00
_cell.angle_beta   90.00
_cell.angle_gamma   90.00
#
_symmetry.space_group_name_H-M   'P 1'
#
loop_
_entity.id
_entity.type
_entity.pdbx_description
1 polymer ?
#
loop_
_entity_poly.entity_id
_entity_poly.type
_entity_poly.pdbx_seq_one_letter_code
_entity_poly.pdbx_strand_id
1 'polypeptide(L)'
;MKPAQKLKGARLEAGQTQERDDASLLAHREESKDAVKSRRAFLRFVLVTVYLVVWGLSVLAFWMGGRTDAMGYSLVVFYAVLPLSTLVLSFFIGCGRAWDGCKRTMLFFFGAMSMLGPYVTFSLSNMASFQKFNLPELSAFLPGLLCAVAGMAVGAAVRAAKRKRAKR
;
A
#
# COMPACT_ATOMS: atom_id res chain seq x y z
N MET A 1 5.21 16.36 -67.51
CA MET A 1 5.60 15.89 -66.16
C MET A 1 5.54 14.38 -66.13
N LYS A 2 6.61 13.67 -65.82
CA LYS A 2 6.69 12.22 -65.87
C LYS A 2 5.90 11.57 -64.72
N PRO A 3 5.03 10.58 -64.99
CA PRO A 3 4.15 9.96 -63.97
C PRO A 3 4.92 9.34 -62.77
N ALA A 4 6.18 8.95 -63.01
CA ALA A 4 7.05 8.36 -61.98
C ALA A 4 7.42 9.31 -60.82
N GLN A 5 7.45 10.62 -61.05
CA GLN A 5 7.76 11.60 -60.01
C GLN A 5 6.56 11.83 -59.06
N LYS A 6 5.33 11.75 -59.59
CA LYS A 6 4.09 11.90 -58.78
C LYS A 6 3.90 10.72 -57.84
N LEU A 7 4.27 9.51 -58.26
CA LEU A 7 4.22 8.27 -57.44
C LEU A 7 5.25 8.28 -56.33
N LYS A 8 6.45 8.84 -56.54
CA LYS A 8 7.47 8.96 -55.53
C LYS A 8 7.10 9.98 -54.44
N GLY A 9 6.51 11.10 -54.81
CA GLY A 9 6.00 12.11 -53.87
C GLY A 9 4.89 11.54 -52.96
N ALA A 10 3.87 10.88 -53.53
CA ALA A 10 2.80 10.30 -52.79
C ALA A 10 3.26 9.18 -51.81
N ARG A 11 4.30 8.43 -52.15
CA ARG A 11 4.88 7.40 -51.29
C ARG A 11 5.67 7.98 -50.10
N LEU A 12 6.35 9.11 -50.32
CA LEU A 12 7.06 9.84 -49.25
C LEU A 12 6.09 10.52 -48.30
N GLU A 13 5.00 11.11 -48.79
CA GLU A 13 3.97 11.71 -47.96
C GLU A 13 3.22 10.66 -47.14
N ALA A 14 2.88 9.49 -47.70
CA ALA A 14 2.28 8.39 -46.98
C ALA A 14 3.20 7.84 -45.88
N GLY A 15 4.52 7.75 -46.14
CA GLY A 15 5.49 7.34 -45.12
C GLY A 15 5.62 8.34 -43.97
N GLN A 16 5.62 9.63 -44.26
CA GLN A 16 5.67 10.67 -43.23
C GLN A 16 4.39 10.77 -42.40
N THR A 17 3.24 10.50 -42.99
CA THR A 17 1.96 10.48 -42.28
C THR A 17 1.91 9.30 -41.33
N GLN A 18 2.37 8.13 -41.77
CA GLN A 18 2.41 6.92 -40.96
C GLN A 18 3.40 7.04 -39.79
N GLU A 19 4.55 7.65 -40.01
CA GLU A 19 5.53 7.93 -38.96
C GLU A 19 5.02 8.93 -37.90
N ARG A 20 4.24 9.94 -38.32
CA ARG A 20 3.55 10.85 -37.39
C ARG A 20 2.47 10.16 -36.57
N ASP A 21 1.68 9.29 -37.20
CA ASP A 21 0.64 8.56 -36.50
C ASP A 21 1.24 7.57 -35.48
N ASP A 22 2.30 6.87 -35.85
CA ASP A 22 3.00 5.98 -34.94
C ASP A 22 3.65 6.75 -33.78
N ALA A 23 4.24 7.90 -34.02
CA ALA A 23 4.80 8.77 -32.97
C ALA A 23 3.71 9.30 -32.02
N SER A 24 2.54 9.69 -32.53
CA SER A 24 1.40 10.12 -31.73
C SER A 24 0.83 8.99 -30.87
N LEU A 25 0.73 7.78 -31.41
CA LEU A 25 0.29 6.60 -30.69
C LEU A 25 1.27 6.19 -29.57
N LEU A 26 2.56 6.32 -29.82
CA LEU A 26 3.59 6.08 -28.79
C LEU A 26 3.52 7.12 -27.68
N ALA A 27 3.36 8.41 -28.00
CA ALA A 27 3.22 9.47 -27.03
C ALA A 27 1.96 9.26 -26.14
N HIS A 28 0.82 8.96 -26.73
CA HIS A 28 -0.40 8.63 -26.00
C HIS A 28 -0.25 7.39 -25.11
N ARG A 29 0.50 6.40 -25.57
CA ARG A 29 0.77 5.18 -24.80
C ARG A 29 1.67 5.46 -23.60
N GLU A 30 2.62 6.34 -23.73
CA GLU A 30 3.50 6.75 -22.61
C GLU A 30 2.74 7.59 -21.60
N GLU A 31 1.98 8.58 -22.05
CA GLU A 31 1.13 9.40 -21.18
C GLU A 31 0.13 8.54 -20.37
N SER A 32 -0.48 7.54 -21.00
CA SER A 32 -1.38 6.62 -20.31
C SER A 32 -0.66 5.75 -19.26
N LYS A 33 0.59 5.35 -19.52
CA LYS A 33 1.41 4.59 -18.55
C LYS A 33 1.79 5.46 -17.35
N ASP A 34 2.14 6.72 -17.59
CA ASP A 34 2.52 7.64 -16.51
C ASP A 34 1.31 8.02 -15.64
N ALA A 35 0.15 8.24 -16.23
CA ALA A 35 -1.10 8.44 -15.50
C ALA A 35 -1.46 7.22 -14.62
N VAL A 36 -1.31 6.00 -15.14
CA VAL A 36 -1.53 4.76 -14.36
C VAL A 36 -0.50 4.60 -13.24
N LYS A 37 0.75 4.95 -13.49
CA LYS A 37 1.84 4.90 -12.49
C LYS A 37 1.61 5.90 -11.36
N SER A 38 1.23 7.12 -11.70
CA SER A 38 0.89 8.19 -10.73
C SER A 38 -0.28 7.79 -9.86
N ARG A 39 -1.37 7.27 -10.46
CA ARG A 39 -2.54 6.79 -9.71
C ARG A 39 -2.22 5.64 -8.76
N ARG A 40 -1.30 4.74 -9.15
CA ARG A 40 -0.83 3.66 -8.27
C ARG A 40 0.00 4.19 -7.10
N ALA A 41 0.86 5.18 -7.34
CA ALA A 41 1.65 5.82 -6.29
C ALA A 41 0.74 6.55 -5.28
N PHE A 42 -0.25 7.28 -5.78
CA PHE A 42 -1.24 7.96 -4.94
C PHE A 42 -2.03 6.99 -4.05
N LEU A 43 -2.53 5.89 -4.59
CA LEU A 43 -3.22 4.86 -3.80
C LEU A 43 -2.34 4.25 -2.72
N ARG A 44 -1.05 4.04 -3.00
CA ARG A 44 -0.09 3.57 -1.99
C ARG A 44 0.04 4.58 -0.86
N PHE A 45 0.24 5.84 -1.20
CA PHE A 45 0.37 6.91 -0.24
C PHE A 45 -0.87 7.02 0.65
N VAL A 46 -2.06 7.05 0.06
CA VAL A 46 -3.33 7.15 0.81
C VAL A 46 -3.49 5.98 1.80
N LEU A 47 -3.27 4.73 1.37
CA LEU A 47 -3.43 3.57 2.25
C LEU A 47 -2.44 3.58 3.43
N VAL A 48 -1.18 3.93 3.19
CA VAL A 48 -0.19 4.05 4.27
C VAL A 48 -0.54 5.20 5.21
N THR A 49 -0.97 6.34 4.67
CA THR A 49 -1.39 7.49 5.48
C THR A 49 -2.59 7.17 6.36
N VAL A 50 -3.61 6.51 5.83
CA VAL A 50 -4.78 6.06 6.61
C VAL A 50 -4.35 5.17 7.78
N TYR A 51 -3.45 4.21 7.53
CA TYR A 51 -2.92 3.36 8.60
C TYR A 51 -2.19 4.16 9.67
N LEU A 52 -1.29 5.06 9.26
CA LEU A 52 -0.54 5.91 10.18
C LEU A 52 -1.44 6.84 11.00
N VAL A 53 -2.52 7.35 10.40
CA VAL A 53 -3.53 8.15 11.12
C VAL A 53 -4.24 7.31 12.18
N VAL A 54 -4.71 6.11 11.85
CA VAL A 54 -5.35 5.20 12.82
C VAL A 54 -4.38 4.85 13.95
N TRP A 55 -3.14 4.50 13.60
CA TRP A 55 -2.09 4.18 14.57
C TRP A 55 -1.76 5.38 15.47
N GLY A 56 -1.57 6.56 14.87
CA GLY A 56 -1.26 7.78 15.61
C GLY A 56 -2.40 8.23 16.54
N LEU A 57 -3.64 8.14 16.07
CA LEU A 57 -4.82 8.40 16.92
C LEU A 57 -4.92 7.41 18.08
N SER A 58 -4.57 6.13 17.85
CA SER A 58 -4.51 5.14 18.92
C SER A 58 -3.47 5.51 19.97
N VAL A 59 -2.25 5.88 19.56
CA VAL A 59 -1.22 6.35 20.50
C VAL A 59 -1.68 7.61 21.25
N LEU A 60 -2.26 8.58 20.56
CA LEU A 60 -2.76 9.80 21.17
C LEU A 60 -3.84 9.52 22.22
N ALA A 61 -4.79 8.64 21.91
CA ALA A 61 -5.84 8.22 22.84
C ALA A 61 -5.26 7.60 24.13
N PHE A 62 -4.17 6.84 24.04
CA PHE A 62 -3.48 6.34 25.22
C PHE A 62 -2.96 7.47 26.10
N TRP A 63 -2.28 8.44 25.52
CA TRP A 63 -1.69 9.55 26.28
C TRP A 63 -2.73 10.52 26.84
N MET A 64 -3.92 10.60 26.23
CA MET A 64 -5.02 11.46 26.72
C MET A 64 -5.85 10.81 27.85
N GLY A 65 -5.99 9.49 27.89
CA GLY A 65 -6.87 8.84 28.85
C GLY A 65 -6.60 7.35 29.10
N GLY A 66 -5.98 6.66 28.16
CA GLY A 66 -5.75 5.22 28.24
C GLY A 66 -4.75 4.77 29.32
N ARG A 67 -4.02 5.71 29.92
CA ARG A 67 -3.12 5.43 31.06
C ARG A 67 -3.87 5.08 32.35
N THR A 68 -5.08 5.57 32.53
CA THR A 68 -5.92 5.31 33.71
C THR A 68 -6.59 3.97 33.62
N ASP A 69 -6.93 3.48 32.41
CA ASP A 69 -7.47 2.14 32.14
C ASP A 69 -6.62 1.43 31.07
N ALA A 70 -5.40 1.07 31.47
CA ALA A 70 -4.45 0.42 30.57
C ALA A 70 -4.94 -0.94 30.05
N MET A 71 -5.74 -1.67 30.84
CA MET A 71 -6.25 -2.97 30.47
C MET A 71 -7.36 -2.87 29.42
N GLY A 72 -8.34 -2.00 29.63
CA GLY A 72 -9.40 -1.74 28.67
C GLY A 72 -8.85 -1.18 27.35
N TYR A 73 -7.91 -0.23 27.44
CA TYR A 73 -7.24 0.30 26.28
C TYR A 73 -6.52 -0.80 25.47
N SER A 74 -5.75 -1.67 26.12
CA SER A 74 -4.99 -2.72 25.44
C SER A 74 -5.90 -3.71 24.72
N LEU A 75 -7.00 -4.12 25.34
CA LEU A 75 -7.98 -5.02 24.73
C LEU A 75 -8.61 -4.39 23.48
N VAL A 76 -9.02 -3.15 23.56
CA VAL A 76 -9.67 -2.49 22.42
C VAL A 76 -8.66 -2.17 21.32
N VAL A 77 -7.53 -1.57 21.65
CA VAL A 77 -6.61 -1.04 20.63
C VAL A 77 -5.71 -2.13 20.06
N PHE A 78 -5.03 -2.93 20.89
CA PHE A 78 -4.07 -3.92 20.40
C PHE A 78 -4.72 -5.21 19.93
N TYR A 79 -5.86 -5.61 20.48
CA TYR A 79 -6.54 -6.85 20.07
C TYR A 79 -7.68 -6.61 19.07
N ALA A 80 -8.23 -5.41 18.95
CA ALA A 80 -9.27 -5.12 17.97
C ALA A 80 -8.84 -4.11 16.91
N VAL A 81 -8.56 -2.86 17.27
CA VAL A 81 -8.37 -1.77 16.30
C VAL A 81 -7.15 -1.99 15.41
N LEU A 82 -5.99 -2.27 15.97
CA LEU A 82 -4.75 -2.44 15.20
C LEU A 82 -4.75 -3.71 14.33
N PRO A 83 -5.11 -4.90 14.82
CA PRO A 83 -5.19 -6.09 13.98
C PRO A 83 -6.23 -5.96 12.87
N LEU A 84 -7.40 -5.40 13.16
CA LEU A 84 -8.46 -5.22 12.18
C LEU A 84 -8.05 -4.22 11.08
N SER A 85 -7.47 -3.08 11.46
CA SER A 85 -6.96 -2.10 10.50
C SER A 85 -5.84 -2.68 9.64
N THR A 86 -4.90 -3.42 10.22
CA THR A 86 -3.83 -4.13 9.50
C THR A 86 -4.42 -5.15 8.52
N LEU A 87 -5.40 -5.94 8.94
CA LEU A 87 -6.03 -6.96 8.10
C LEU A 87 -6.77 -6.32 6.92
N VAL A 88 -7.57 -5.29 7.16
CA VAL A 88 -8.32 -4.58 6.11
C VAL A 88 -7.37 -3.93 5.10
N LEU A 89 -6.36 -3.21 5.55
CA LEU A 89 -5.40 -2.56 4.66
C LEU A 89 -4.57 -3.57 3.88
N SER A 90 -4.12 -4.64 4.53
CA SER A 90 -3.40 -5.74 3.87
C SER A 90 -4.26 -6.46 2.84
N PHE A 91 -5.56 -6.59 3.06
CA PHE A 91 -6.51 -7.10 2.08
C PHE A 91 -6.54 -6.22 0.82
N PHE A 92 -6.65 -4.90 0.95
CA PHE A 92 -6.60 -3.99 -0.19
C PHE A 92 -5.26 -4.05 -0.93
N ILE A 93 -4.15 -4.18 -0.21
CA ILE A 93 -2.82 -4.38 -0.78
C ILE A 93 -2.76 -5.70 -1.56
N GLY A 94 -3.33 -6.78 -1.02
CA GLY A 94 -3.41 -8.08 -1.69
C GLY A 94 -4.23 -8.05 -2.99
N CYS A 95 -5.38 -7.36 -2.99
CA CYS A 95 -6.22 -7.17 -4.17
C CYS A 95 -5.57 -6.30 -5.25
N GLY A 96 -4.75 -5.31 -4.86
CA GLY A 96 -4.20 -4.29 -5.74
C GLY A 96 -3.00 -4.75 -6.56
N ARG A 97 -3.00 -4.50 -7.89
CA ARG A 97 -1.81 -4.63 -8.75
C ARG A 97 -0.76 -3.54 -8.47
N ALA A 98 -1.16 -2.46 -7.84
CA ALA A 98 -0.27 -1.35 -7.51
C ALA A 98 0.89 -1.76 -6.60
N TRP A 99 0.73 -2.84 -5.82
CA TRP A 99 1.66 -3.30 -4.80
C TRP A 99 2.55 -4.47 -5.23
N ASP A 100 2.44 -4.94 -6.48
CA ASP A 100 3.31 -6.00 -6.99
C ASP A 100 4.77 -5.49 -6.96
N GLY A 101 5.62 -6.13 -6.14
CA GLY A 101 7.00 -5.73 -5.84
C GLY A 101 7.23 -5.11 -4.45
N CYS A 102 6.25 -4.43 -3.85
CA CYS A 102 6.39 -3.81 -2.51
C CYS A 102 5.73 -4.60 -1.37
N LYS A 103 5.11 -5.75 -1.67
CA LYS A 103 4.35 -6.54 -0.68
C LYS A 103 5.20 -6.99 0.50
N ARG A 104 6.44 -7.42 0.25
CA ARG A 104 7.36 -7.86 1.32
C ARG A 104 7.69 -6.70 2.27
N THR A 105 7.98 -5.53 1.72
CA THR A 105 8.26 -4.33 2.52
C THR A 105 7.07 -3.95 3.39
N MET A 106 5.84 -4.09 2.88
CA MET A 106 4.63 -3.82 3.66
C MET A 106 4.40 -4.81 4.79
N LEU A 107 4.78 -6.09 4.62
CA LEU A 107 4.73 -7.07 5.70
C LEU A 107 5.61 -6.66 6.87
N PHE A 108 6.87 -6.30 6.59
CA PHE A 108 7.80 -5.81 7.62
C PHE A 108 7.31 -4.50 8.25
N PHE A 109 6.75 -3.60 7.45
CA PHE A 109 6.18 -2.34 7.94
C PHE A 109 5.06 -2.58 8.96
N PHE A 110 4.09 -3.44 8.66
CA PHE A 110 3.01 -3.75 9.59
C PHE A 110 3.49 -4.48 10.84
N GLY A 111 4.46 -5.40 10.71
CA GLY A 111 5.09 -6.05 11.86
C GLY A 111 5.81 -5.04 12.75
N ALA A 112 6.60 -4.14 12.17
CA ALA A 112 7.30 -3.09 12.92
C ALA A 112 6.34 -2.14 13.64
N MET A 113 5.26 -1.71 12.96
CA MET A 113 4.23 -0.86 13.57
C MET A 113 3.47 -1.55 14.70
N SER A 114 3.22 -2.86 14.58
CA SER A 114 2.63 -3.67 15.65
C SER A 114 3.54 -3.72 16.89
N MET A 115 4.85 -3.82 16.71
CA MET A 115 5.82 -3.77 17.81
C MET A 115 5.95 -2.36 18.41
N LEU A 116 5.92 -1.32 17.55
CA LEU A 116 6.03 0.06 17.99
C LEU A 116 4.84 0.52 18.84
N GLY A 117 3.65 0.00 18.60
CA GLY A 117 2.44 0.36 19.36
C GLY A 117 2.61 0.18 20.87
N PRO A 118 2.82 -1.03 21.39
CA PRO A 118 3.06 -1.27 22.82
C PRO A 118 4.30 -0.52 23.36
N TYR A 119 5.32 -0.38 22.53
CA TYR A 119 6.53 0.33 22.93
C TYR A 119 6.26 1.82 23.20
N VAL A 120 5.63 2.54 22.29
CA VAL A 120 5.37 3.98 22.42
C VAL A 120 4.29 4.29 23.48
N THR A 121 3.45 3.33 23.81
CA THR A 121 2.43 3.47 24.85
C THR A 121 2.94 2.98 26.21
N PHE A 122 2.98 1.66 26.42
CA PHE A 122 3.28 1.09 27.74
C PHE A 122 4.75 1.20 28.12
N SER A 123 5.68 0.83 27.23
CA SER A 123 7.09 0.86 27.57
C SER A 123 7.57 2.29 27.83
N LEU A 124 7.19 3.25 26.99
CA LEU A 124 7.56 4.64 27.17
C LEU A 124 6.91 5.25 28.42
N SER A 125 5.65 4.91 28.70
CA SER A 125 4.97 5.32 29.94
C SER A 125 5.65 4.76 31.19
N ASN A 126 6.06 3.48 31.18
CA ASN A 126 6.80 2.86 32.26
C ASN A 126 8.20 3.48 32.43
N MET A 127 8.90 3.76 31.34
CA MET A 127 10.19 4.43 31.37
C MET A 127 10.10 5.82 32.01
N ALA A 128 9.05 6.57 31.65
CA ALA A 128 8.80 7.89 32.22
C ALA A 128 8.44 7.85 33.72
N SER A 129 7.75 6.79 34.17
CA SER A 129 7.31 6.64 35.55
C SER A 129 8.35 6.03 36.46
N PHE A 130 9.14 5.06 35.97
CA PHE A 130 10.05 4.25 36.80
C PHE A 130 11.52 4.43 36.45
N GLN A 131 11.86 5.26 35.46
CA GLN A 131 13.23 5.52 34.97
C GLN A 131 14.01 4.25 34.59
N LYS A 132 13.31 3.17 34.19
CA LYS A 132 13.89 1.91 33.75
C LYS A 132 13.83 1.80 32.23
N PHE A 133 14.96 1.51 31.61
CA PHE A 133 15.02 1.29 30.16
C PHE A 133 14.36 -0.06 29.81
N ASN A 134 13.32 -0.01 28.98
CA ASN A 134 12.69 -1.17 28.39
C ASN A 134 12.94 -1.18 26.88
N LEU A 135 13.42 -2.32 26.37
CA LEU A 135 13.58 -2.53 24.93
C LEU A 135 12.23 -2.94 24.30
N PRO A 136 12.04 -2.66 23.00
CA PRO A 136 10.86 -3.14 22.26
C PRO A 136 10.76 -4.66 22.31
N GLU A 137 9.59 -5.18 22.59
CA GLU A 137 9.35 -6.61 22.65
C GLU A 137 9.14 -7.19 21.25
N LEU A 138 10.09 -8.01 20.79
CA LEU A 138 10.06 -8.62 19.46
C LEU A 138 8.87 -9.57 19.25
N SER A 139 8.31 -10.12 20.33
CA SER A 139 7.13 -10.99 20.26
C SER A 139 5.92 -10.26 19.67
N ALA A 140 5.79 -8.95 19.91
CA ALA A 140 4.72 -8.12 19.36
C ALA A 140 4.81 -7.89 17.83
N PHE A 141 5.96 -8.20 17.21
CA PHE A 141 6.12 -8.16 15.75
C PHE A 141 5.31 -9.25 15.04
N LEU A 142 5.25 -10.45 15.61
CA LEU A 142 4.63 -11.63 15.00
C LEU A 142 3.11 -11.46 14.74
N PRO A 143 2.28 -11.01 15.69
CA PRO A 143 0.85 -10.80 15.46
C PRO A 143 0.57 -9.86 14.29
N GLY A 144 1.29 -8.73 14.19
CA GLY A 144 1.14 -7.79 13.10
C GLY A 144 1.52 -8.39 11.74
N LEU A 145 2.61 -9.15 11.71
CA LEU A 145 3.05 -9.86 10.52
C LEU A 145 2.01 -10.90 10.06
N LEU A 146 1.48 -11.71 11.00
CA LEU A 146 0.49 -12.74 10.71
C LEU A 146 -0.81 -12.14 10.17
N CYS A 147 -1.32 -11.07 10.80
CA CYS A 147 -2.49 -10.34 10.31
C CYS A 147 -2.26 -9.78 8.90
N ALA A 148 -1.07 -9.23 8.63
CA ALA A 148 -0.73 -8.71 7.32
C ALA A 148 -0.66 -9.82 6.26
N VAL A 149 -0.05 -10.95 6.57
CA VAL A 149 0.00 -12.12 5.67
C VAL A 149 -1.40 -12.64 5.38
N ALA A 150 -2.23 -12.83 6.41
CA ALA A 150 -3.61 -13.31 6.25
C ALA A 150 -4.43 -12.36 5.36
N GLY A 151 -4.40 -11.06 5.63
CA GLY A 151 -5.10 -10.06 4.82
C GLY A 151 -4.65 -10.07 3.37
N MET A 152 -3.33 -10.09 3.11
CA MET A 152 -2.79 -10.15 1.74
C MET A 152 -3.13 -11.45 1.03
N ALA A 153 -3.14 -12.61 1.72
CA ALA A 153 -3.49 -13.89 1.14
C ALA A 153 -4.96 -13.91 0.69
N VAL A 154 -5.87 -13.45 1.54
CA VAL A 154 -7.30 -13.34 1.21
C VAL A 154 -7.50 -12.36 0.04
N GLY A 155 -6.84 -11.20 0.04
CA GLY A 155 -6.90 -10.24 -1.05
C GLY A 155 -6.39 -10.80 -2.38
N ALA A 156 -5.30 -11.56 -2.34
CA ALA A 156 -4.75 -12.23 -3.53
C ALA A 156 -5.69 -13.32 -4.06
N ALA A 157 -6.33 -14.09 -3.17
CA ALA A 157 -7.31 -15.12 -3.54
C ALA A 157 -8.54 -14.51 -4.23
N VAL A 158 -9.09 -13.43 -3.68
CA VAL A 158 -10.21 -12.68 -4.29
C VAL A 158 -9.83 -12.15 -5.68
N ARG A 159 -8.62 -11.59 -5.82
CA ARG A 159 -8.10 -11.14 -7.12
C ARG A 159 -8.00 -12.28 -8.12
N ALA A 160 -7.50 -13.46 -7.71
CA ALA A 160 -7.41 -14.64 -8.57
C ALA A 160 -8.77 -15.15 -9.01
N ALA A 161 -9.76 -15.18 -8.10
CA ALA A 161 -11.14 -15.59 -8.40
C ALA A 161 -11.80 -14.65 -9.42
N LYS A 162 -11.65 -13.32 -9.26
CA LYS A 162 -12.16 -12.33 -10.23
C LYS A 162 -11.55 -12.52 -11.63
N ARG A 163 -10.24 -12.84 -11.71
CA ARG A 163 -9.59 -13.09 -13.00
C ARG A 163 -10.10 -14.35 -13.70
N LYS A 164 -10.43 -15.40 -12.94
CA LYS A 164 -11.00 -16.64 -13.51
C LYS A 164 -12.41 -16.39 -14.06
N ARG A 165 -13.23 -15.61 -13.35
CA ARG A 165 -14.59 -15.24 -13.82
C ARG A 165 -14.58 -14.39 -15.09
N ALA A 166 -13.63 -13.48 -15.24
CA ALA A 166 -13.50 -12.63 -16.43
C ALA A 166 -12.99 -13.35 -17.69
N LYS A 167 -12.51 -14.61 -17.55
CA LYS A 167 -12.03 -15.44 -18.67
C LYS A 167 -13.06 -16.48 -19.12
N ARG A 168 -14.16 -16.63 -18.40
CA ARG A 168 -15.32 -17.46 -18.78
C ARG A 168 -16.39 -16.61 -19.46
#